data_6afdf58cdb5b0534bf12fd9dc7c866a7
#
_entry.id   6afdf58cdb5b0534bf12fd9dc7c866a7
#
_cell.length_a   1.000
_cell.length_b   1.000
_cell.length_c   1.000
_cell.angle_alpha   90.00
_cell.angle_beta   90.00
_cell.angle_gamma   90.00
#
_symmetry.space_group_name_H-M   'P 1'
#
loop_
_entity.id
_entity.type
_entity.pdbx_description
1 polymer ?
#
loop_
_entity_poly.entity_id
_entity_poly.type
_entity_poly.pdbx_seq_one_letter_code
_entity_poly.pdbx_strand_id
1 'polypeptide(L)'
;ATFPHLAHLNVVLEVLYPALGIEVIPPPPITKKTIEIGVKLAPQNACFPMKVTLGNFIEGIEKGADTIFMAGGVGPCRFGYYGQIQRIIIEDLGYDVNFVLIDSPRYGWKNFFSSLKTMVGGKWSISRIHRAVRLAWNVLRYVEDLEKTSRLVRWKLKEPSQLDGLM
;
A
#
# COMPACT_ATOMS: atom_id res chain seq x y z
N ALA A 1 6.19 10.27 0.62
CA ALA A 1 6.00 8.95 0.00
C ALA A 1 4.53 8.53 0.03
N THR A 2 4.12 7.65 -0.89
CA THR A 2 2.78 7.05 -0.92
C THR A 2 2.85 5.53 -1.13
N PHE A 3 1.75 4.83 -0.93
CA PHE A 3 1.60 3.38 -1.09
C PHE A 3 0.19 3.04 -1.59
N PRO A 4 -0.08 1.81 -2.09
CA PRO A 4 -1.41 1.48 -2.61
C PRO A 4 -2.44 1.32 -1.50
N HIS A 5 -3.68 1.69 -1.77
CA HIS A 5 -4.80 1.43 -0.87
C HIS A 5 -5.14 -0.07 -0.86
N LEU A 6 -4.68 -0.77 0.16
CA LEU A 6 -4.86 -2.21 0.34
C LEU A 6 -5.71 -2.50 1.57
N ALA A 7 -7.00 -2.17 1.50
CA ALA A 7 -7.96 -2.38 2.59
C ALA A 7 -7.40 -1.89 3.95
N HIS A 8 -7.46 -2.71 4.98
CA HIS A 8 -7.01 -2.35 6.33
C HIS A 8 -5.49 -2.19 6.49
N LEU A 9 -4.70 -2.63 5.51
CA LEU A 9 -3.25 -2.46 5.54
C LEU A 9 -2.83 -0.99 5.50
N ASN A 10 -3.65 -0.11 4.94
CA ASN A 10 -3.36 1.33 4.94
C ASN A 10 -3.15 1.85 6.35
N VAL A 11 -4.05 1.51 7.28
CA VAL A 11 -3.99 1.98 8.69
C VAL A 11 -2.66 1.56 9.33
N VAL A 12 -2.20 0.35 9.02
CA VAL A 12 -0.93 -0.17 9.52
C VAL A 12 0.25 0.58 8.91
N LEU A 13 0.22 0.85 7.61
CA LEU A 13 1.29 1.55 6.87
C LEU A 13 1.34 3.03 7.22
N GLU A 14 0.19 3.67 7.45
CA GLU A 14 0.10 5.06 7.93
C GLU A 14 0.71 5.27 9.32
N VAL A 15 0.81 4.21 10.12
CA VAL A 15 1.48 4.24 11.42
C VAL A 15 2.95 3.82 11.31
N LEU A 16 3.24 2.80 10.48
CA LEU A 16 4.57 2.24 10.33
C LEU A 16 5.57 3.25 9.72
N TYR A 17 5.20 3.87 8.61
CA TYR A 17 6.12 4.75 7.86
C TYR A 17 6.51 6.01 8.66
N PRO A 18 5.59 6.77 9.27
CA PRO A 18 5.98 7.90 10.12
C PRO A 18 6.83 7.47 11.32
N ALA A 19 6.55 6.30 11.92
CA ALA A 19 7.37 5.77 13.01
C ALA A 19 8.82 5.44 12.56
N LEU A 20 9.01 5.14 11.27
CA LEU A 20 10.33 4.99 10.64
C LEU A 20 10.97 6.33 10.25
N GLY A 21 10.23 7.44 10.32
CA GLY A 21 10.69 8.78 9.96
C GLY A 21 10.46 9.12 8.48
N ILE A 22 9.52 8.44 7.84
CA ILE A 22 9.13 8.68 6.44
C ILE A 22 7.86 9.55 6.45
N GLU A 23 7.92 10.66 5.74
CA GLU A 23 6.73 11.48 5.50
C GLU A 23 5.79 10.76 4.51
N VAL A 24 4.53 10.60 4.91
CA VAL A 24 3.54 9.84 4.16
C VAL A 24 2.42 10.72 3.67
N ILE A 25 2.10 10.57 2.40
CA ILE A 25 0.85 11.04 1.80
C ILE A 25 -0.04 9.80 1.67
N PRO A 26 -1.03 9.64 2.56
CA PRO A 26 -1.89 8.46 2.55
C PRO A 26 -2.64 8.37 1.22
N PRO A 27 -2.81 7.14 0.69
CA PRO A 27 -3.57 6.95 -0.53
C PRO A 27 -5.00 7.43 -0.31
N PRO A 28 -5.58 8.17 -1.27
CA PRO A 28 -6.97 8.58 -1.16
C PRO A 28 -7.91 7.37 -1.15
N PRO A 29 -9.11 7.50 -0.59
CA PRO A 29 -10.13 6.49 -0.70
C PRO A 29 -10.40 6.14 -2.17
N ILE A 30 -10.65 4.86 -2.43
CA ILE A 30 -10.96 4.39 -3.79
C ILE A 30 -12.30 4.98 -4.22
N THR A 31 -12.27 5.86 -5.22
CA THR A 31 -13.43 6.52 -5.79
C THR A 31 -13.63 6.12 -7.25
N LYS A 32 -14.72 6.57 -7.85
CA LYS A 32 -14.94 6.43 -9.28
C LYS A 32 -13.80 7.05 -10.10
N LYS A 33 -13.29 8.22 -9.68
CA LYS A 33 -12.14 8.89 -10.30
C LYS A 33 -10.89 8.00 -10.28
N THR A 34 -10.59 7.38 -9.15
CA THR A 34 -9.45 6.45 -9.00
C THR A 34 -9.53 5.31 -10.01
N ILE A 35 -10.73 4.72 -10.15
CA ILE A 35 -10.98 3.61 -11.08
C ILE A 35 -10.84 4.08 -12.53
N GLU A 36 -11.41 5.23 -12.88
CA GLU A 36 -11.35 5.79 -14.24
C GLU A 36 -9.91 6.08 -14.66
N ILE A 37 -9.10 6.68 -13.79
CA ILE A 37 -7.66 6.90 -14.03
C ILE A 37 -6.96 5.57 -14.31
N GLY A 38 -7.14 4.60 -13.43
CA GLY A 38 -6.48 3.32 -13.55
C GLY A 38 -6.91 2.52 -14.79
N VAL A 39 -8.19 2.56 -15.15
CA VAL A 39 -8.72 1.90 -16.37
C VAL A 39 -8.18 2.56 -17.63
N LYS A 40 -8.05 3.88 -17.64
CA LYS A 40 -7.55 4.64 -18.79
C LYS A 40 -6.06 4.37 -19.07
N LEU A 41 -5.26 4.23 -18.02
CA LEU A 41 -3.81 4.14 -18.11
C LEU A 41 -3.27 2.71 -18.15
N ALA A 42 -3.96 1.77 -17.52
CA ALA A 42 -3.51 0.39 -17.45
C ALA A 42 -3.82 -0.38 -18.74
N PRO A 43 -3.02 -1.42 -19.08
CA PRO A 43 -3.32 -2.33 -20.17
C PRO A 43 -4.72 -2.96 -20.03
N GLN A 44 -5.40 -3.22 -21.15
CA GLN A 44 -6.77 -3.77 -21.14
C GLN A 44 -6.87 -5.10 -20.39
N ASN A 45 -5.86 -5.97 -20.55
CA ASN A 45 -5.78 -7.29 -19.92
C ASN A 45 -5.27 -7.26 -18.46
N ALA A 46 -4.99 -6.09 -17.92
CA ALA A 46 -4.62 -5.95 -16.51
C ALA A 46 -5.82 -6.28 -15.60
N CYS A 47 -5.55 -6.98 -14.51
CA CYS A 47 -6.59 -7.29 -13.54
C CYS A 47 -7.05 -6.02 -12.79
N PHE A 48 -8.29 -6.04 -12.33
CA PHE A 48 -8.93 -4.88 -11.73
C PHE A 48 -8.16 -4.27 -10.55
N PRO A 49 -7.62 -5.07 -9.59
CA PRO A 49 -6.82 -4.50 -8.51
C PRO A 49 -5.59 -3.70 -8.98
N MET A 50 -4.92 -4.13 -10.06
CA MET A 50 -3.80 -3.38 -10.64
C MET A 50 -4.24 -2.00 -11.14
N LYS A 51 -5.41 -1.94 -11.79
CA LYS A 51 -5.98 -0.68 -12.29
C LYS A 51 -6.28 0.28 -11.14
N VAL A 52 -6.89 -0.24 -10.07
CA VAL A 52 -7.22 0.57 -8.89
C VAL A 52 -5.96 1.10 -8.21
N THR A 53 -4.96 0.26 -7.98
CA THR A 53 -3.71 0.68 -7.33
C THR A 53 -2.91 1.66 -8.20
N LEU A 54 -2.94 1.52 -9.54
CA LEU A 54 -2.35 2.52 -10.43
C LEU A 54 -3.05 3.88 -10.29
N GLY A 55 -4.38 3.90 -10.26
CA GLY A 55 -5.14 5.13 -10.01
C GLY A 55 -4.79 5.79 -8.68
N ASN A 56 -4.65 5.00 -7.61
CA ASN A 56 -4.19 5.50 -6.31
C ASN A 56 -2.80 6.16 -6.39
N PHE A 57 -1.87 5.56 -7.12
CA PHE A 57 -0.52 6.13 -7.26
C PHE A 57 -0.55 7.47 -7.99
N ILE A 58 -1.30 7.58 -9.08
CA ILE A 58 -1.44 8.85 -9.81
C ILE A 58 -2.04 9.92 -8.90
N GLU A 59 -3.11 9.61 -8.17
CA GLU A 59 -3.70 10.56 -7.23
C GLU A 59 -2.76 10.91 -6.06
N GLY A 60 -1.91 9.98 -5.62
CA GLY A 60 -0.87 10.23 -4.62
C GLY A 60 0.23 11.15 -5.14
N ILE A 61 0.67 10.96 -6.39
CA ILE A 61 1.65 11.83 -7.07
C ILE A 61 1.07 13.24 -7.25
N GLU A 62 -0.18 13.36 -7.70
CA GLU A 62 -0.89 14.65 -7.83
C GLU A 62 -0.96 15.42 -6.50
N LYS A 63 -0.94 14.71 -5.36
CA LYS A 63 -0.87 15.28 -4.01
C LYS A 63 0.55 15.60 -3.53
N GLY A 64 1.55 15.38 -4.37
CA GLY A 64 2.95 15.69 -4.08
C GLY A 64 3.79 14.53 -3.55
N ALA A 65 3.36 13.28 -3.73
CA ALA A 65 4.23 12.15 -3.43
C ALA A 65 5.36 12.04 -4.43
N ASP A 66 6.58 11.99 -3.94
CA ASP A 66 7.84 11.84 -4.68
C ASP A 66 8.37 10.39 -4.68
N THR A 67 7.78 9.56 -3.85
CA THR A 67 8.21 8.16 -3.66
C THR A 67 6.99 7.25 -3.54
N ILE A 68 7.03 6.12 -4.23
CA ILE A 68 6.00 5.09 -4.17
C ILE A 68 6.58 3.81 -3.58
N PHE A 69 5.93 3.27 -2.56
CA PHE A 69 6.24 1.96 -2.02
C PHE A 69 5.23 0.93 -2.52
N MET A 70 5.71 -0.14 -3.14
CA MET A 70 4.88 -1.24 -3.60
C MET A 70 5.49 -2.58 -3.23
N ALA A 71 4.66 -3.52 -2.80
CA ALA A 71 5.09 -4.89 -2.61
C ALA A 71 5.30 -5.57 -3.96
N GLY A 72 6.46 -6.21 -4.11
CA GLY A 72 6.80 -7.07 -5.22
C GLY A 72 6.71 -8.54 -4.83
N GLY A 73 7.05 -9.40 -5.76
CA GLY A 73 7.15 -10.83 -5.50
C GLY A 73 7.11 -11.67 -6.77
N VAL A 74 7.45 -12.93 -6.64
CA VAL A 74 7.35 -13.93 -7.70
C VAL A 74 6.38 -15.02 -7.26
N GLY A 75 5.45 -15.37 -8.14
CA GLY A 75 4.45 -16.40 -7.85
C GLY A 75 3.40 -16.47 -8.94
N PRO A 76 2.42 -17.36 -8.79
CA PRO A 76 1.34 -17.52 -9.76
C PRO A 76 0.40 -16.30 -9.82
N CYS A 77 0.38 -15.47 -8.79
CA CYS A 77 -0.41 -14.26 -8.76
C CYS A 77 0.30 -13.13 -9.51
N ARG A 78 -0.40 -12.47 -10.43
CA ARG A 78 0.12 -11.33 -11.18
C ARG A 78 0.45 -10.12 -10.30
N PHE A 79 -0.02 -10.09 -9.06
CA PHE A 79 0.30 -9.05 -8.07
C PHE A 79 1.81 -8.81 -7.93
N GLY A 80 2.62 -9.86 -7.97
CA GLY A 80 4.08 -9.73 -7.92
C GLY A 80 4.69 -8.87 -9.04
N TYR A 81 4.00 -8.76 -10.19
CA TYR A 81 4.42 -7.97 -11.34
C TYR A 81 3.80 -6.57 -11.40
N TYR A 82 2.84 -6.26 -10.54
CA TYR A 82 2.16 -4.96 -10.59
C TYR A 82 3.14 -3.79 -10.52
N GLY A 83 4.02 -3.81 -9.54
CA GLY A 83 4.96 -2.72 -9.33
C GLY A 83 5.88 -2.47 -10.52
N GLN A 84 6.32 -3.51 -11.24
CA GLN A 84 7.13 -3.37 -12.44
C GLN A 84 6.36 -2.66 -13.56
N ILE A 85 5.14 -3.11 -13.83
CA ILE A 85 4.31 -2.55 -14.89
C ILE A 85 3.87 -1.11 -14.54
N GLN A 86 3.48 -0.88 -13.29
CA GLN A 86 3.05 0.42 -12.81
C GLN A 86 4.18 1.44 -12.87
N ARG A 87 5.42 1.01 -12.52
CA ARG A 87 6.59 1.85 -12.64
C ARG A 87 6.80 2.31 -14.08
N ILE A 88 6.79 1.38 -15.06
CA ILE A 88 6.94 1.71 -16.47
C ILE A 88 5.86 2.70 -16.93
N ILE A 89 4.60 2.46 -16.57
CA ILE A 89 3.49 3.35 -16.95
C ILE A 89 3.69 4.76 -16.37
N ILE A 90 4.11 4.87 -15.11
CA ILE A 90 4.32 6.15 -14.42
C ILE A 90 5.51 6.91 -15.05
N GLU A 91 6.60 6.19 -15.37
CA GLU A 91 7.76 6.74 -16.08
C GLU A 91 7.37 7.22 -17.50
N ASP A 92 6.60 6.44 -18.25
CA ASP A 92 6.11 6.78 -19.59
C ASP A 92 5.17 8.00 -19.58
N LEU A 93 4.47 8.24 -18.48
CA LEU A 93 3.65 9.44 -18.28
C LEU A 93 4.47 10.68 -17.93
N GLY A 94 5.78 10.55 -17.76
CA GLY A 94 6.71 11.65 -17.47
C GLY A 94 6.77 12.06 -16.00
N TYR A 95 6.25 11.24 -15.07
CA TYR A 95 6.41 11.50 -13.65
C TYR A 95 7.79 11.07 -13.17
N ASP A 96 8.52 12.01 -12.56
CA ASP A 96 9.81 11.74 -11.90
C ASP A 96 9.57 11.38 -10.43
N VAL A 97 9.31 10.11 -10.18
CA VAL A 97 9.06 9.57 -8.84
C VAL A 97 9.95 8.37 -8.55
N ASN A 98 10.40 8.27 -7.31
CA ASN A 98 11.18 7.11 -6.87
C ASN A 98 10.27 5.92 -6.60
N PHE A 99 10.37 4.86 -7.39
CA PHE A 99 9.56 3.66 -7.24
C PHE A 99 10.32 2.56 -6.50
N VAL A 100 9.96 2.31 -5.26
CA VAL A 100 10.61 1.32 -4.38
C VAL A 100 9.78 0.04 -4.33
N LEU A 101 10.31 -1.02 -4.93
CA LEU A 101 9.73 -2.35 -4.83
C LEU A 101 10.29 -3.08 -3.61
N ILE A 102 9.40 -3.57 -2.77
CA ILE A 102 9.73 -4.37 -1.58
C ILE A 102 9.47 -5.83 -1.91
N ASP A 103 10.51 -6.52 -2.34
CA ASP A 103 10.44 -7.93 -2.64
C ASP A 103 10.52 -8.79 -1.39
N SER A 104 9.99 -10.01 -1.46
CA SER A 104 10.11 -10.99 -0.38
C SER A 104 11.58 -11.37 -0.16
N PRO A 105 12.05 -11.53 1.11
CA PRO A 105 13.40 -12.01 1.42
C PRO A 105 13.77 -13.32 0.73
N ARG A 106 12.77 -14.12 0.35
CA ARG A 106 12.93 -15.39 -0.35
C ARG A 106 13.66 -15.27 -1.70
N TYR A 107 13.62 -14.08 -2.31
CA TYR A 107 14.21 -13.81 -3.63
C TYR A 107 15.54 -13.07 -3.58
N GLY A 108 16.11 -12.92 -2.39
CA GLY A 108 17.44 -12.36 -2.18
C GLY A 108 17.48 -11.38 -1.01
N TRP A 109 18.12 -11.79 0.04
CA TRP A 109 18.32 -10.97 1.23
C TRP A 109 18.96 -9.62 0.94
N LYS A 110 19.88 -9.57 -0.05
CA LYS A 110 20.55 -8.33 -0.45
C LYS A 110 19.55 -7.28 -0.98
N ASN A 111 18.66 -7.71 -1.88
CA ASN A 111 17.65 -6.83 -2.47
C ASN A 111 16.64 -6.37 -1.42
N PHE A 112 16.19 -7.29 -0.57
CA PHE A 112 15.30 -6.98 0.54
C PHE A 112 15.91 -5.94 1.50
N PHE A 113 17.14 -6.14 1.95
CA PHE A 113 17.81 -5.18 2.82
C PHE A 113 18.12 -3.85 2.11
N SER A 114 18.41 -3.87 0.81
CA SER A 114 18.59 -2.65 0.02
C SER A 114 17.30 -1.82 -0.04
N SER A 115 16.17 -2.47 -0.34
CA SER A 115 14.85 -1.81 -0.36
C SER A 115 14.49 -1.25 1.03
N LEU A 116 14.72 -2.02 2.10
CA LEU A 116 14.54 -1.54 3.48
C LEU A 116 15.45 -0.35 3.80
N LYS A 117 16.70 -0.35 3.35
CA LYS A 117 17.63 0.75 3.56
C LYS A 117 17.15 2.02 2.86
N THR A 118 16.68 1.91 1.63
CA THR A 118 16.10 3.02 0.87
C THR A 118 14.86 3.55 1.59
N MET A 119 13.98 2.66 2.07
CA MET A 119 12.77 2.99 2.80
C MET A 119 13.04 3.78 4.08
N VAL A 120 14.10 3.46 4.83
CA VAL A 120 14.45 4.14 6.11
C VAL A 120 15.33 5.38 5.89
N GLY A 121 15.58 5.78 4.61
CA GLY A 121 16.39 6.96 4.30
C GLY A 121 17.84 6.88 4.77
N GLY A 122 18.41 5.68 4.86
CA GLY A 122 19.80 5.42 5.22
C GLY A 122 20.14 5.59 6.71
N LYS A 123 19.26 6.11 7.53
CA LYS A 123 19.46 6.30 8.97
C LYS A 123 18.96 5.07 9.76
N TRP A 124 19.78 4.02 9.80
CA TRP A 124 19.46 2.81 10.56
C TRP A 124 19.57 3.04 12.06
N SER A 125 18.44 2.93 12.75
CA SER A 125 18.38 2.81 14.20
C SER A 125 17.57 1.55 14.54
N ILE A 126 18.23 0.53 15.06
CA ILE A 126 17.59 -0.74 15.42
C ILE A 126 16.45 -0.51 16.40
N SER A 127 16.63 0.40 17.37
CA SER A 127 15.60 0.74 18.34
C SER A 127 14.38 1.39 17.71
N ARG A 128 14.58 2.26 16.69
CA ARG A 128 13.49 2.89 15.94
C ARG A 128 12.71 1.85 15.13
N ILE A 129 13.42 0.98 14.41
CA ILE A 129 12.81 -0.09 13.61
C ILE A 129 12.01 -1.02 14.52
N HIS A 130 12.60 -1.47 15.64
CA HIS A 130 11.90 -2.33 16.59
C HIS A 130 10.62 -1.68 17.13
N ARG A 131 10.70 -0.40 17.51
CA ARG A 131 9.53 0.35 17.99
C ARG A 131 8.45 0.49 16.91
N ALA A 132 8.83 0.84 15.69
CA ALA A 132 7.92 1.01 14.55
C ALA A 132 7.21 -0.30 14.20
N VAL A 133 7.96 -1.40 14.11
CA VAL A 133 7.41 -2.73 13.83
C VAL A 133 6.47 -3.20 14.96
N ARG A 134 6.86 -3.01 16.23
CA ARG A 134 6.01 -3.36 17.36
C ARG A 134 4.71 -2.55 17.38
N LEU A 135 4.78 -1.26 17.06
CA LEU A 135 3.60 -0.41 16.96
C LEU A 135 2.68 -0.86 15.82
N ALA A 136 3.23 -1.06 14.63
CA ALA A 136 2.50 -1.56 13.46
C ALA A 136 1.86 -2.93 13.73
N TRP A 137 2.56 -3.83 14.41
CA TRP A 137 2.04 -5.13 14.81
C TRP A 137 0.84 -5.03 15.75
N ASN A 138 0.90 -4.14 16.72
CA ASN A 138 -0.22 -3.91 17.63
C ASN A 138 -1.44 -3.37 16.87
N VAL A 139 -1.23 -2.38 15.99
CA VAL A 139 -2.30 -1.84 15.14
C VAL A 139 -2.91 -2.93 14.26
N LEU A 140 -2.09 -3.77 13.63
CA LEU A 140 -2.56 -4.90 12.82
C LEU A 140 -3.47 -5.82 13.62
N ARG A 141 -3.06 -6.20 14.83
CA ARG A 141 -3.87 -7.07 15.71
C ARG A 141 -5.21 -6.43 16.08
N TYR A 142 -5.22 -5.14 16.42
CA TYR A 142 -6.48 -4.43 16.70
C TYR A 142 -7.41 -4.40 15.48
N VAL A 143 -6.87 -4.12 14.31
CA VAL A 143 -7.64 -4.10 13.06
C VAL A 143 -8.21 -5.50 12.75
N GLU A 144 -7.41 -6.57 12.92
CA GLU A 144 -7.90 -7.95 12.75
C GLU A 144 -9.02 -8.31 13.73
N ASP A 145 -8.90 -7.91 14.99
CA ASP A 145 -9.92 -8.21 16.01
C ASP A 145 -11.22 -7.43 15.74
N LEU A 146 -11.10 -6.16 15.31
CA LEU A 146 -12.25 -5.38 14.85
C LEU A 146 -12.93 -6.02 13.64
N GLU A 147 -12.13 -6.47 12.66
CA GLU A 147 -12.66 -7.13 11.46
C GLU A 147 -13.38 -8.44 11.81
N LYS A 148 -12.79 -9.26 12.69
CA LYS A 148 -13.46 -10.49 13.20
C LYS A 148 -14.78 -10.18 13.88
N THR A 149 -14.78 -9.18 14.75
CA THR A 149 -15.98 -8.74 15.47
C THR A 149 -17.03 -8.22 14.50
N SER A 150 -16.65 -7.37 13.55
CA SER A 150 -17.53 -6.86 12.50
C SER A 150 -18.17 -7.98 11.69
N ARG A 151 -17.38 -8.99 11.30
CA ARG A 151 -17.92 -10.18 10.58
C ARG A 151 -18.90 -10.96 11.43
N LEU A 152 -18.63 -11.16 12.73
CA LEU A 152 -19.53 -11.89 13.64
C LEU A 152 -20.83 -11.12 13.91
N VAL A 153 -20.79 -9.80 13.92
CA VAL A 153 -21.98 -8.97 14.14
C VAL A 153 -22.80 -8.82 12.86
N ARG A 154 -22.14 -8.68 11.72
CA ARG A 154 -22.80 -8.41 10.42
C ARG A 154 -23.88 -9.41 10.06
N TRP A 155 -23.67 -10.71 10.31
CA TRP A 155 -24.67 -11.73 10.01
C TRP A 155 -25.80 -11.82 11.04
N LYS A 156 -25.65 -11.18 12.22
CA LYS A 156 -26.70 -11.07 13.23
C LYS A 156 -27.59 -9.86 13.01
N LEU A 157 -27.17 -8.89 12.23
CA LEU A 157 -27.94 -7.69 11.93
C LEU A 157 -28.97 -7.99 10.84
N LYS A 158 -30.20 -7.53 11.06
CA LYS A 158 -31.27 -7.68 10.09
C LYS A 158 -31.11 -6.78 8.87
N GLU A 159 -30.35 -5.67 9.04
CA GLU A 159 -30.03 -4.72 7.97
C GLU A 159 -28.54 -4.34 7.98
N PRO A 160 -27.83 -4.52 6.86
CA PRO A 160 -26.41 -4.19 6.75
C PRO A 160 -26.09 -2.70 6.98
N SER A 161 -27.01 -1.79 6.68
CA SER A 161 -26.87 -0.35 6.85
C SER A 161 -26.65 0.11 8.29
N GLN A 162 -26.97 -0.73 9.27
CA GLN A 162 -26.76 -0.42 10.69
C GLN A 162 -25.29 -0.47 11.11
N LEU A 163 -24.41 -1.06 10.30
CA LEU A 163 -22.96 -1.11 10.55
C LEU A 163 -22.22 0.10 10.01
N ASP A 164 -22.72 0.74 8.96
CA ASP A 164 -22.06 1.86 8.30
C ASP A 164 -21.96 3.11 9.19
N GLY A 165 -22.79 3.18 10.23
CA GLY A 165 -22.74 4.25 11.24
C GLY A 165 -21.82 3.97 12.44
N LEU A 166 -21.17 2.79 12.50
CA LEU A 166 -20.32 2.36 13.60
C LEU A 166 -18.83 2.27 13.21
N MET A 167 -18.51 2.46 11.94
CA MET A 167 -17.16 2.52 11.39
C MET A 167 -16.83 3.94 10.95
#